data_a23b891939c690f57b8d9e2ee4243913
#
_entry.id   a23b891939c690f57b8d9e2ee4243913
#
_cell.length_a   1.000
_cell.length_b   1.000
_cell.length_c   1.000
_cell.angle_alpha   90.00
_cell.angle_beta   90.00
_cell.angle_gamma   90.00
#
_symmetry.space_group_name_H-M   'P 1'
#
loop_
_entity.id
_entity.type
_entity.pdbx_description
1 polymer ?
#
loop_
_entity_poly.entity_id
_entity_poly.type
_entity_poly.pdbx_seq_one_letter_code
_entity_poly.pdbx_strand_id
1 'polypeptide(L)'
;MLARWSREIKRTIDLASQLRYARMSAALYNKRVYTDTEEWIHHTNGGGAHIGITDNAVDQLGEIVFIEYQFEPGDKVEKGDDMIFVESVKATEAIQAPFDLKLLENNVGLEDSLDALNEKPEDTWLVKVERKDDSFTL
;
A
#
# COMPACT_ATOMS: atom_id res chain seq x y z
N MET A 1 -31.98 10.64 27.56
CA MET A 1 -30.94 10.10 28.43
C MET A 1 -30.12 8.99 27.77
N LEU A 2 -30.74 7.93 27.29
CA LEU A 2 -30.05 6.83 26.64
C LEU A 2 -29.27 7.26 25.39
N ALA A 3 -29.83 8.15 24.58
CA ALA A 3 -29.18 8.64 23.36
C ALA A 3 -27.93 9.48 23.65
N ARG A 4 -27.89 10.16 24.77
CA ARG A 4 -26.74 10.94 25.21
C ARG A 4 -25.59 10.04 25.69
N TRP A 5 -25.94 9.01 26.46
CA TRP A 5 -24.97 8.00 26.90
C TRP A 5 -24.35 7.26 25.73
N SER A 6 -25.16 6.86 24.76
CA SER A 6 -24.68 6.17 23.57
C SER A 6 -23.71 7.02 22.75
N ARG A 7 -23.97 8.33 22.65
CA ARG A 7 -23.09 9.25 21.94
C ARG A 7 -21.77 9.47 22.66
N GLU A 8 -21.79 9.58 24.00
CA GLU A 8 -20.56 9.73 24.79
C GLU A 8 -19.70 8.49 24.77
N ILE A 9 -20.29 7.30 24.87
CA ILE A 9 -19.58 6.02 24.78
C ILE A 9 -18.96 5.87 23.40
N LYS A 10 -19.71 6.15 22.35
CA LYS A 10 -19.23 6.08 20.98
C LYS A 10 -18.06 7.05 20.74
N ARG A 11 -18.18 8.26 21.28
CA ARG A 11 -17.13 9.27 21.20
C ARG A 11 -15.85 8.84 21.92
N THR A 12 -15.98 8.20 23.07
CA THR A 12 -14.84 7.67 23.83
C THR A 12 -14.15 6.53 23.10
N ILE A 13 -14.93 5.61 22.49
CA ILE A 13 -14.41 4.51 21.67
C ILE A 13 -13.68 5.06 20.44
N ASP A 14 -14.26 6.04 19.75
CA ASP A 14 -13.65 6.68 18.58
C ASP A 14 -12.33 7.34 18.93
N LEU A 15 -12.25 8.03 20.08
CA LEU A 15 -11.02 8.65 20.56
C LEU A 15 -9.94 7.62 20.87
N ALA A 16 -10.31 6.54 21.57
CA ALA A 16 -9.39 5.47 21.88
C ALA A 16 -8.86 4.79 20.62
N SER A 17 -9.73 4.54 19.65
CA SER A 17 -9.37 3.98 18.35
C SER A 17 -8.44 4.91 17.58
N GLN A 18 -8.72 6.20 17.57
CA GLN A 18 -7.88 7.20 16.93
C GLN A 18 -6.49 7.29 17.57
N LEU A 19 -6.42 7.21 18.91
CA LEU A 19 -5.14 7.20 19.63
C LEU A 19 -4.31 5.95 19.33
N ARG A 20 -4.96 4.78 19.28
CA ARG A 20 -4.28 3.53 18.89
C ARG A 20 -3.74 3.62 17.47
N TYR A 21 -4.57 4.09 16.56
CA TYR A 21 -4.20 4.28 15.18
C TYR A 21 -3.02 5.25 15.04
N ALA A 22 -3.09 6.39 15.74
CA ALA A 22 -2.01 7.38 15.75
C ALA A 22 -0.71 6.79 16.30
N ARG A 23 -0.76 5.97 17.35
CA ARG A 23 0.42 5.31 17.91
C ARG A 23 1.03 4.31 16.96
N MET A 24 0.20 3.50 16.31
CA MET A 24 0.66 2.53 15.31
C MET A 24 1.24 3.24 14.10
N SER A 25 0.57 4.29 13.60
CA SER A 25 1.09 5.13 12.51
C SER A 25 2.43 5.76 12.87
N ALA A 26 2.58 6.26 14.10
CA ALA A 26 3.83 6.84 14.57
C ALA A 26 4.95 5.79 14.63
N ALA A 27 4.62 4.56 15.08
CA ALA A 27 5.57 3.46 15.16
C ALA A 27 6.03 3.00 13.78
N LEU A 28 5.14 3.06 12.78
CA LEU A 28 5.43 2.66 11.40
C LEU A 28 5.92 3.83 10.53
N TYR A 29 5.77 5.05 11.02
CA TYR A 29 6.14 6.25 10.26
C TYR A 29 7.59 6.20 9.80
N ASN A 30 7.78 6.45 8.51
CA ASN A 30 9.09 6.44 7.86
C ASN A 30 9.83 5.09 7.93
N LYS A 31 9.14 4.02 8.34
CA LYS A 31 9.68 2.67 8.28
C LYS A 31 9.38 2.03 6.94
N ARG A 32 10.35 1.26 6.45
CA ARG A 32 10.17 0.41 5.28
C ARG A 32 10.09 -1.04 5.73
N VAL A 33 9.07 -1.74 5.25
CA VAL A 33 8.85 -3.15 5.51
C VAL A 33 8.93 -3.89 4.18
N TYR A 34 9.53 -5.09 4.19
CA TYR A 34 9.62 -5.93 3.01
C TYR A 34 8.71 -7.14 3.17
N THR A 35 7.98 -7.49 2.10
CA THR A 35 7.10 -8.66 2.11
C THR A 35 7.82 -9.89 1.57
N ASP A 36 7.25 -11.08 1.82
CA ASP A 36 7.78 -12.34 1.29
C ASP A 36 7.69 -12.44 -0.24
N THR A 37 6.85 -11.62 -0.84
CA THR A 37 6.64 -11.58 -2.29
C THR A 37 7.35 -10.42 -2.98
N GLU A 38 8.39 -9.89 -2.32
CA GLU A 38 9.33 -8.91 -2.88
C GLU A 38 8.71 -7.53 -3.17
N GLU A 39 7.72 -7.10 -2.37
CA GLU A 39 7.29 -5.71 -2.32
C GLU A 39 7.93 -5.00 -1.14
N TRP A 40 8.19 -3.71 -1.30
CA TRP A 40 8.51 -2.84 -0.17
C TRP A 40 7.32 -1.94 0.15
N ILE A 41 7.12 -1.69 1.43
CA ILE A 41 6.05 -0.84 1.94
C ILE A 41 6.67 0.24 2.81
N HIS A 42 6.54 1.49 2.41
CA HIS A 42 7.02 2.63 3.18
C HIS A 42 5.83 3.33 3.82
N HIS A 43 5.65 3.11 5.12
CA HIS A 43 4.55 3.71 5.85
C HIS A 43 4.78 5.20 6.06
N THR A 44 3.74 5.97 5.79
CA THR A 44 3.71 7.42 6.03
C THR A 44 2.76 7.73 7.17
N ASN A 45 2.75 8.98 7.61
CA ASN A 45 1.89 9.42 8.71
C ASN A 45 0.40 9.28 8.34
N GLY A 46 -0.46 8.99 9.33
CA GLY A 46 -1.90 8.91 9.12
C GLY A 46 -2.41 7.65 8.42
N GLY A 47 -1.64 6.56 8.45
CA GLY A 47 -2.04 5.27 7.86
C GLY A 47 -1.81 5.15 6.38
N GLY A 48 -1.21 6.15 5.75
CA GLY A 48 -0.79 6.08 4.37
C GLY A 48 0.43 5.18 4.19
N ALA A 49 0.64 4.71 2.96
CA ALA A 49 1.83 3.96 2.59
C ALA A 49 2.11 4.11 1.10
N HIS A 50 3.39 4.03 0.77
CA HIS A 50 3.84 3.86 -0.61
C HIS A 50 4.27 2.41 -0.78
N ILE A 51 3.91 1.80 -1.90
CA ILE A 51 4.26 0.41 -2.19
C ILE A 51 5.03 0.36 -3.50
N GLY A 52 6.09 -0.40 -3.50
CA GLY A 52 6.89 -0.67 -4.68
C GLY A 52 7.44 -2.09 -4.66
N ILE A 53 8.34 -2.40 -5.58
CA ILE A 53 8.98 -3.71 -5.67
C ILE A 53 10.46 -3.59 -5.36
N THR A 54 11.06 -4.70 -4.91
CA THR A 54 12.46 -4.73 -4.50
C THR A 54 13.41 -4.86 -5.69
N ASP A 55 14.68 -4.54 -5.46
CA ASP A 55 15.75 -4.83 -6.42
C ASP A 55 15.75 -6.31 -6.82
N ASN A 56 15.53 -7.19 -5.83
CA ASN A 56 15.50 -8.62 -6.05
C ASN A 56 14.35 -9.05 -6.98
N ALA A 57 13.18 -8.39 -6.85
CA ALA A 57 12.04 -8.64 -7.75
C ALA A 57 12.41 -8.31 -9.19
N VAL A 58 13.02 -7.17 -9.43
CA VAL A 58 13.45 -6.77 -10.79
C VAL A 58 14.53 -7.71 -11.33
N ASP A 59 15.47 -8.13 -10.49
CA ASP A 59 16.50 -9.09 -10.89
C ASP A 59 15.90 -10.43 -11.31
N GLN A 60 14.89 -10.91 -10.59
CA GLN A 60 14.19 -12.16 -10.89
C GLN A 60 13.30 -12.05 -12.13
N LEU A 61 12.59 -10.94 -12.28
CA LEU A 61 11.69 -10.71 -13.40
C LEU A 61 12.43 -10.41 -14.70
N GLY A 62 13.59 -9.77 -14.61
CA GLY A 62 14.26 -9.19 -15.75
C GLY A 62 13.65 -7.82 -16.10
N GLU A 63 14.03 -7.27 -17.24
CA GLU A 63 13.56 -5.95 -17.65
C GLU A 63 12.04 -5.89 -17.74
N ILE A 64 11.45 -4.95 -17.00
CA ILE A 64 10.02 -4.69 -17.00
C ILE A 64 9.68 -3.86 -18.24
N VAL A 65 8.76 -4.34 -19.05
CA VAL A 65 8.39 -3.75 -20.34
C VAL A 65 6.99 -3.18 -20.37
N PHE A 66 6.14 -3.58 -19.40
CA PHE A 66 4.76 -3.09 -19.31
C PHE A 66 4.22 -3.26 -17.90
N ILE A 67 3.41 -2.29 -17.45
CA ILE A 67 2.63 -2.40 -16.23
C ILE A 67 1.19 -1.98 -16.51
N GLU A 68 0.25 -2.61 -15.80
CA GLU A 68 -1.17 -2.31 -15.91
C GLU A 68 -1.79 -2.23 -14.52
N TYR A 69 -2.31 -1.06 -14.17
CA TYR A 69 -3.02 -0.85 -12.91
C TYR A 69 -4.44 -1.41 -13.01
N GLN A 70 -4.85 -2.21 -12.03
CA GLN A 70 -6.17 -2.86 -12.02
C GLN A 70 -7.24 -2.07 -11.29
N PHE A 71 -6.85 -1.10 -10.47
CA PHE A 71 -7.77 -0.29 -9.67
C PHE A 71 -7.50 1.20 -9.91
N GLU A 72 -8.51 1.99 -9.62
CA GLU A 72 -8.45 3.45 -9.74
C GLU A 72 -8.41 4.12 -8.37
N PRO A 73 -7.90 5.37 -8.28
CA PRO A 73 -7.96 6.13 -7.03
C PRO A 73 -9.37 6.18 -6.45
N GLY A 74 -9.48 5.88 -5.15
CA GLY A 74 -10.75 5.79 -4.45
C GLY A 74 -11.27 4.36 -4.28
N ASP A 75 -10.78 3.41 -5.04
CA ASP A 75 -11.21 2.02 -4.96
C ASP A 75 -10.74 1.36 -3.66
N LYS A 76 -11.59 0.49 -3.13
CA LYS A 76 -11.23 -0.39 -2.02
C LYS A 76 -10.68 -1.68 -2.59
N VAL A 77 -9.54 -2.10 -2.06
CA VAL A 77 -8.81 -3.30 -2.49
C VAL A 77 -8.62 -4.21 -1.30
N GLU A 78 -8.96 -5.46 -1.45
CA GLU A 78 -8.79 -6.47 -0.40
C GLU A 78 -7.40 -7.09 -0.49
N LYS A 79 -6.89 -7.51 0.66
CA LYS A 79 -5.64 -8.26 0.74
C LYS A 79 -5.69 -9.45 -0.21
N GLY A 80 -4.66 -9.58 -1.05
CA GLY A 80 -4.56 -10.66 -2.02
C GLY A 80 -5.13 -10.33 -3.39
N ASP A 81 -5.84 -9.23 -3.55
CA ASP A 81 -6.30 -8.79 -4.87
C ASP A 81 -5.11 -8.38 -5.74
N ASP A 82 -5.18 -8.69 -7.02
CA ASP A 82 -4.18 -8.29 -7.99
C ASP A 82 -4.30 -6.79 -8.28
N MET A 83 -3.36 -6.00 -7.78
CA MET A 83 -3.39 -4.54 -7.95
C MET A 83 -2.76 -4.09 -9.26
N ILE A 84 -1.68 -4.73 -9.65
CA ILE A 84 -0.87 -4.33 -10.80
C ILE A 84 -0.39 -5.58 -11.50
N PHE A 85 -0.58 -5.66 -12.81
CA PHE A 85 0.09 -6.65 -13.64
C PHE A 85 1.40 -6.06 -14.14
N VAL A 86 2.46 -6.82 -14.00
CA VAL A 86 3.81 -6.46 -14.44
C VAL A 86 4.25 -7.46 -15.47
N GLU A 87 4.58 -6.98 -16.67
CA GLU A 87 5.11 -7.79 -17.74
C GLU A 87 6.59 -7.48 -17.92
N SER A 88 7.40 -8.53 -17.90
CA SER A 88 8.84 -8.45 -18.17
C SER A 88 9.20 -9.24 -19.42
N VAL A 89 10.46 -9.17 -19.81
CA VAL A 89 10.99 -9.96 -20.93
C VAL A 89 10.89 -11.47 -20.70
N LYS A 90 10.71 -11.91 -19.44
CA LYS A 90 10.67 -13.33 -19.09
C LYS A 90 9.28 -13.84 -18.71
N ALA A 91 8.45 -13.01 -18.06
CA ALA A 91 7.23 -13.47 -17.42
C ALA A 91 6.23 -12.33 -17.18
N THR A 92 5.00 -12.71 -16.87
CA THR A 92 3.96 -11.80 -16.37
C THR A 92 3.65 -12.19 -14.94
N GLU A 93 3.70 -11.21 -14.05
CA GLU A 93 3.42 -11.39 -12.62
C GLU A 93 2.40 -10.37 -12.15
N ALA A 94 1.67 -10.72 -11.08
CA ALA A 94 0.75 -9.80 -10.42
C ALA A 94 1.33 -9.34 -9.09
N ILE A 95 1.23 -8.03 -8.83
CA ILE A 95 1.54 -7.47 -7.52
C ILE A 95 0.23 -7.40 -6.76
N GLN A 96 0.14 -8.15 -5.66
CA GLN A 96 -1.05 -8.25 -4.86
C GLN A 96 -1.06 -7.24 -3.71
N ALA A 97 -2.26 -6.86 -3.28
CA ALA A 97 -2.42 -6.01 -2.11
C ALA A 97 -1.92 -6.75 -0.86
N PRO A 98 -0.97 -6.17 -0.11
CA PRO A 98 -0.42 -6.82 1.09
C PRO A 98 -1.33 -6.76 2.30
N PHE A 99 -2.34 -5.91 2.26
CA PHE A 99 -3.37 -5.73 3.29
C PHE A 99 -4.59 -5.07 2.65
N ASP A 100 -5.70 -5.04 3.38
CA ASP A 100 -6.88 -4.28 2.94
C ASP A 100 -6.52 -2.80 2.89
N LEU A 101 -6.85 -2.15 1.78
CA LEU A 101 -6.45 -0.77 1.54
C LEU A 101 -7.47 -0.02 0.71
N LYS A 102 -7.34 1.29 0.72
CA LYS A 102 -7.96 2.19 -0.25
C LYS A 102 -6.86 2.75 -1.13
N LEU A 103 -7.02 2.63 -2.43
CA LEU A 103 -6.05 3.18 -3.38
C LEU A 103 -6.19 4.70 -3.42
N LEU A 104 -5.07 5.40 -3.24
CA LEU A 104 -5.04 6.86 -3.29
C LEU A 104 -4.51 7.37 -4.62
N GLU A 105 -3.45 6.75 -5.13
CA GLU A 105 -2.79 7.21 -6.36
C GLU A 105 -2.01 6.09 -7.02
N ASN A 106 -2.13 5.98 -8.34
CA ASN A 106 -1.25 5.17 -9.19
C ASN A 106 -0.14 6.05 -9.74
N ASN A 107 1.07 5.54 -9.83
CA ASN A 107 2.17 6.25 -10.47
C ASN A 107 2.06 6.11 -11.99
N VAL A 108 1.15 6.88 -12.56
CA VAL A 108 0.79 6.77 -13.99
C VAL A 108 1.93 7.15 -14.95
N GLY A 109 2.90 7.92 -14.48
CA GLY A 109 4.08 8.24 -15.27
C GLY A 109 4.91 7.02 -15.65
N LEU A 110 4.80 5.94 -14.88
CA LEU A 110 5.49 4.68 -15.18
C LEU A 110 4.90 3.95 -16.39
N GLU A 111 3.66 4.23 -16.76
CA GLU A 111 3.07 3.66 -17.97
C GLU A 111 3.75 4.19 -19.24
N ASP A 112 4.29 5.41 -19.17
CA ASP A 112 4.98 6.05 -20.29
C ASP A 112 6.48 5.73 -20.31
N SER A 113 7.10 5.52 -19.14
CA SER A 113 8.52 5.20 -19.03
C SER A 113 8.78 4.34 -17.80
N LEU A 114 9.37 3.18 -18.02
CA LEU A 114 9.71 2.21 -16.97
C LEU A 114 11.17 2.28 -16.55
N ASP A 115 11.94 3.22 -17.06
CA ASP A 115 13.37 3.34 -16.77
C ASP A 115 13.66 3.46 -15.28
N ALA A 116 12.91 4.31 -14.57
CA ALA A 116 13.08 4.50 -13.13
C ALA A 116 12.80 3.22 -12.34
N LEU A 117 11.76 2.48 -12.72
CA LEU A 117 11.41 1.22 -12.07
C LEU A 117 12.47 0.14 -12.31
N ASN A 118 13.01 0.06 -13.51
CA ASN A 118 14.05 -0.90 -13.85
C ASN A 118 15.38 -0.57 -13.20
N GLU A 119 15.75 0.71 -13.14
CA GLU A 119 17.04 1.15 -12.62
C GLU A 119 17.06 1.30 -11.10
N LYS A 120 15.97 1.83 -10.52
CA LYS A 120 15.87 2.16 -9.09
C LYS A 120 14.52 1.75 -8.52
N PRO A 121 14.20 0.44 -8.49
CA PRO A 121 12.89 -0.01 -7.99
C PRO A 121 12.66 0.36 -6.51
N GLU A 122 13.71 0.38 -5.68
CA GLU A 122 13.58 0.73 -4.26
C GLU A 122 13.31 2.23 -4.04
N ASP A 123 13.54 3.07 -5.03
CA ASP A 123 13.28 4.51 -4.97
C ASP A 123 12.06 4.91 -5.82
N THR A 124 11.37 3.94 -6.42
CA THR A 124 10.27 4.17 -7.34
C THR A 124 9.00 3.54 -6.79
N TRP A 125 8.07 4.38 -6.28
CA TRP A 125 6.79 3.89 -5.80
C TRP A 125 5.88 3.55 -6.97
N LEU A 126 5.05 2.51 -6.77
CA LEU A 126 4.04 2.08 -7.75
C LEU A 126 2.67 2.64 -7.41
N VAL A 127 2.27 2.55 -6.15
CA VAL A 127 0.98 3.05 -5.66
C VAL A 127 1.14 3.73 -4.31
N LYS A 128 0.26 4.70 -4.06
CA LYS A 128 0.04 5.30 -2.75
C LYS A 128 -1.31 4.82 -2.24
N VAL A 129 -1.34 4.34 -1.02
CA VAL A 129 -2.52 3.69 -0.44
C VAL A 129 -2.79 4.18 0.98
N GLU A 130 -4.01 3.96 1.44
CA GLU A 130 -4.39 4.11 2.84
C GLU A 130 -4.75 2.73 3.38
N ARG A 131 -4.05 2.28 4.41
CA ARG A 131 -4.26 0.98 5.04
C ARG A 131 -5.59 0.95 5.78
N LYS A 132 -6.38 -0.09 5.56
CA LYS A 132 -7.75 -0.23 6.10
C LYS A 132 -7.95 -1.49 6.94
N ASP A 133 -6.94 -2.31 7.11
CA ASP A 133 -7.08 -3.53 7.90
C ASP A 133 -7.08 -3.23 9.41
N ASP A 134 -7.54 -4.22 10.18
CA ASP A 134 -7.66 -4.12 11.64
C ASP A 134 -6.35 -4.38 12.38
N SER A 135 -5.24 -4.53 11.68
CA SER A 135 -3.95 -4.81 12.31
C SER A 135 -3.44 -3.69 13.20
N PHE A 136 -4.09 -2.54 13.16
CA PHE A 136 -3.85 -1.41 14.07
C PHE A 136 -4.66 -1.48 15.37
N THR A 137 -5.57 -2.43 15.50
CA THR A 137 -6.44 -2.59 16.69
C THR A 137 -5.94 -3.74 17.56
N LEU A 138 -4.86 -3.53 18.23
CA LEU A 138 -4.33 -4.52 19.17
C LEU A 138 -4.82 -4.23 20.59
#